data_ef2e319ac9b1391718917ce9ca5f1bec
#
_entry.id   ef2e319ac9b1391718917ce9ca5f1bec
#
_cell.length_a   1.000
_cell.length_b   1.000
_cell.length_c   1.000
_cell.angle_alpha   90.00
_cell.angle_beta   90.00
_cell.angle_gamma   90.00
#
_symmetry.space_group_name_H-M   'P 1'
#
loop_
_entity.id
_entity.type
_entity.pdbx_description
1 polymer ?
#
loop_
_entity_poly.entity_id
_entity_poly.type
_entity_poly.pdbx_seq_one_letter_code
_entity_poly.pdbx_strand_id
1 'polypeptide(L)'
;SSDNAKTIDAVIHCIEEIEKLGEKYDYVVLLQPTQPLRQSWHIDEAIELILEKNEEALVSVSKVKDNPILIRSIDSNGYAVNLLSESSTKRRQDFQDFYKVNGAIYINKINQNLNNKTSLNDNKLVYIMDEKYDVDIDEMLDLQIAEIMMSNMDKH
;
A
#
# COMPACT_ATOMS: atom_id res chain seq x y z
N SER A 1 -7.87 9.07 -10.05
CA SER A 1 -8.17 7.79 -10.75
C SER A 1 -7.32 7.55 -12.00
N SER A 2 -6.68 8.60 -12.57
CA SER A 2 -5.83 8.47 -13.76
C SER A 2 -4.45 7.85 -13.47
N ASP A 3 -3.89 8.05 -12.29
CA ASP A 3 -2.52 7.62 -11.99
C ASP A 3 -2.42 6.11 -11.73
N ASN A 4 -3.43 5.49 -11.09
CA ASN A 4 -3.48 4.04 -10.90
C ASN A 4 -3.66 3.28 -12.23
N ALA A 5 -4.45 3.82 -13.18
CA ALA A 5 -4.60 3.21 -14.49
C ALA A 5 -3.28 3.21 -15.27
N LYS A 6 -2.52 4.31 -15.19
CA LYS A 6 -1.20 4.40 -15.83
C LYS A 6 -0.17 3.45 -15.22
N THR A 7 -0.20 3.23 -13.92
CA THR A 7 0.72 2.31 -13.24
C THR A 7 0.49 0.87 -13.67
N ILE A 8 -0.76 0.40 -13.70
CA ILE A 8 -1.06 -0.96 -14.13
C ILE A 8 -0.73 -1.19 -15.61
N ASP A 9 -0.96 -0.21 -16.46
CA ASP A 9 -0.60 -0.30 -17.88
C ASP A 9 0.93 -0.45 -18.05
N ALA A 10 1.72 0.26 -17.26
CA ALA A 10 3.18 0.13 -17.28
C ALA A 10 3.64 -1.26 -16.79
N VAL A 11 2.99 -1.80 -15.76
CA VAL A 11 3.26 -3.16 -15.26
C VAL A 11 2.97 -4.20 -16.33
N ILE A 12 1.80 -4.14 -16.97
CA ILE A 12 1.41 -5.08 -18.03
C ILE A 12 2.39 -4.98 -19.22
N HIS A 13 2.69 -3.78 -19.65
CA HIS A 13 3.66 -3.57 -20.74
C HIS A 13 5.05 -4.15 -20.42
N CYS A 14 5.52 -3.97 -19.18
CA CYS A 14 6.80 -4.54 -18.75
C CYS A 14 6.78 -6.08 -18.81
N ILE A 15 5.69 -6.71 -18.36
CA ILE A 15 5.51 -8.17 -18.42
C ILE A 15 5.55 -8.63 -19.89
N GLU A 16 4.79 -7.99 -20.78
CA GLU A 16 4.74 -8.32 -22.20
C GLU A 16 6.11 -8.21 -22.89
N GLU A 17 6.89 -7.18 -22.56
CA GLU A 17 8.24 -7.02 -23.13
C GLU A 17 9.22 -8.10 -22.63
N ILE A 18 9.14 -8.48 -21.34
CA ILE A 18 9.95 -9.56 -20.77
C ILE A 18 9.59 -10.92 -21.42
N GLU A 19 8.31 -11.19 -21.63
CA GLU A 19 7.86 -12.41 -22.30
C GLU A 19 8.33 -12.50 -23.77
N LYS A 20 8.41 -11.37 -24.49
CA LYS A 20 8.97 -11.31 -25.84
C LYS A 20 10.45 -11.67 -25.88
N LEU A 21 11.19 -11.43 -24.77
CA LEU A 21 12.57 -11.86 -24.63
C LEU A 21 12.73 -13.34 -24.28
N GLY A 22 11.60 -14.06 -24.14
CA GLY A 22 11.58 -15.50 -23.83
C GLY A 22 11.65 -15.84 -22.35
N GLU A 23 11.57 -14.81 -21.48
CA GLU A 23 11.55 -15.00 -20.04
C GLU A 23 10.12 -15.06 -19.51
N LYS A 24 9.89 -15.91 -18.49
CA LYS A 24 8.59 -16.06 -17.82
C LYS A 24 8.78 -16.03 -16.32
N TYR A 25 7.90 -15.30 -15.65
CA TYR A 25 7.87 -15.17 -14.21
C TYR A 25 6.47 -15.49 -13.69
N ASP A 26 6.38 -15.98 -12.46
CA ASP A 26 5.11 -16.34 -11.83
C ASP A 26 4.45 -15.13 -11.16
N TYR A 27 5.25 -14.20 -10.66
CA TYR A 27 4.78 -13.01 -9.94
C TYR A 27 5.52 -11.75 -10.41
N VAL A 28 4.83 -10.63 -10.31
CA VAL A 28 5.40 -9.29 -10.43
C VAL A 28 5.34 -8.60 -9.07
N VAL A 29 6.45 -7.96 -8.69
CA VAL A 29 6.56 -7.14 -7.49
C VAL A 29 6.73 -5.69 -7.92
N LEU A 30 5.75 -4.84 -7.60
CA LEU A 30 5.82 -3.41 -7.83
C LEU A 30 6.22 -2.69 -6.54
N LEU A 31 7.28 -1.90 -6.62
CA LEU A 31 7.82 -1.10 -5.52
C LEU A 31 7.77 0.38 -5.89
N GLN A 32 6.98 1.17 -5.17
CA GLN A 32 6.94 2.61 -5.43
C GLN A 32 8.18 3.31 -4.84
N PRO A 33 8.84 4.19 -5.59
CA PRO A 33 10.04 4.90 -5.12
C PRO A 33 9.74 5.93 -4.04
N THR A 34 8.48 6.37 -3.92
CA THR A 34 8.02 7.33 -2.91
C THR A 34 7.98 6.77 -1.48
N GLN A 35 8.25 5.47 -1.32
CA GLN A 35 8.34 4.79 -0.01
C GLN A 35 9.79 4.45 0.34
N PRO A 36 10.62 5.43 0.73
CA PRO A 36 12.07 5.27 0.84
C PRO A 36 12.51 4.46 2.07
N LEU A 37 11.65 4.32 3.08
CA LEU A 37 11.99 3.61 4.32
C LEU A 37 11.74 2.11 4.24
N ARG A 38 11.19 1.61 3.13
CA ARG A 38 11.05 0.17 2.88
C ARG A 38 12.42 -0.51 2.92
N GLN A 39 12.52 -1.59 3.66
CA GLN A 39 13.72 -2.41 3.79
C GLN A 39 13.63 -3.66 2.91
N SER A 40 14.77 -4.28 2.60
CA SER A 40 14.82 -5.52 1.80
C SER A 40 14.03 -6.66 2.45
N TRP A 41 14.14 -6.81 3.76
CA TRP A 41 13.44 -7.85 4.50
C TRP A 41 11.90 -7.71 4.47
N HIS A 42 11.34 -6.49 4.30
CA HIS A 42 9.91 -6.33 4.07
C HIS A 42 9.47 -7.01 2.76
N ILE A 43 10.32 -6.93 1.74
CA ILE A 43 10.03 -7.55 0.43
C ILE A 43 10.08 -9.07 0.57
N ASP A 44 11.11 -9.58 1.24
CA ASP A 44 11.27 -11.02 1.46
C ASP A 44 10.10 -11.60 2.25
N GLU A 45 9.71 -10.97 3.36
CA GLU A 45 8.55 -11.39 4.16
C GLU A 45 7.23 -11.34 3.37
N ALA A 46 7.03 -10.31 2.56
CA ALA A 46 5.83 -10.20 1.74
C ALA A 46 5.76 -11.31 0.68
N ILE A 47 6.90 -11.65 0.06
CA ILE A 47 7.00 -12.77 -0.90
C ILE A 47 6.74 -14.10 -0.19
N GLU A 48 7.36 -14.33 0.96
CA GLU A 48 7.13 -15.55 1.74
C GLU A 48 5.65 -15.70 2.11
N LEU A 49 5.01 -14.61 2.57
CA LEU A 49 3.61 -14.60 2.96
C LEU A 49 2.67 -14.97 1.81
N ILE A 50 2.84 -14.39 0.62
CA ILE A 50 1.96 -14.68 -0.52
C ILE A 50 2.15 -16.12 -1.01
N LEU A 51 3.36 -16.65 -0.98
CA LEU A 51 3.65 -18.03 -1.35
C LEU A 51 3.08 -19.02 -0.32
N GLU A 52 3.26 -18.77 0.98
CA GLU A 52 2.70 -19.57 2.06
C GLU A 52 1.17 -19.65 1.99
N LYS A 53 0.52 -18.51 1.75
CA LYS A 53 -0.94 -18.42 1.63
C LYS A 53 -1.47 -18.92 0.28
N ASN A 54 -0.56 -19.14 -0.69
CA ASN A 54 -0.92 -19.49 -2.08
C ASN A 54 -1.96 -18.53 -2.68
N GLU A 55 -1.76 -17.23 -2.45
CA GLU A 55 -2.64 -16.17 -2.92
C GLU A 55 -2.13 -15.54 -4.22
N GLU A 56 -3.03 -14.86 -4.93
CA GLU A 56 -2.70 -14.25 -6.22
C GLU A 56 -2.29 -12.78 -6.13
N ALA A 57 -2.69 -12.10 -5.05
CA ALA A 57 -2.49 -10.66 -4.93
C ALA A 57 -2.30 -10.22 -3.49
N LEU A 58 -1.25 -9.44 -3.24
CA LEU A 58 -0.88 -8.89 -1.94
C LEU A 58 -0.60 -7.39 -2.06
N VAL A 59 -0.94 -6.65 -1.01
CA VAL A 59 -0.62 -5.23 -0.86
C VAL A 59 -0.09 -4.94 0.54
N SER A 60 0.90 -4.08 0.64
CA SER A 60 1.38 -3.61 1.94
C SER A 60 0.47 -2.53 2.52
N VAL A 61 0.27 -2.61 3.83
CA VAL A 61 -0.56 -1.68 4.59
C VAL A 61 0.16 -1.24 5.86
N SER A 62 -0.21 -0.07 6.37
CA SER A 62 0.24 0.44 7.66
C SER A 62 -0.95 0.88 8.50
N LYS A 63 -0.82 0.79 9.82
CA LYS A 63 -1.85 1.24 10.75
C LYS A 63 -2.11 2.74 10.58
N VAL A 64 -3.37 3.15 10.54
CA VAL A 64 -3.73 4.57 10.47
C VAL A 64 -3.60 5.25 11.83
N LYS A 65 -3.08 6.49 11.84
CA LYS A 65 -3.03 7.35 13.03
C LYS A 65 -4.39 7.97 13.32
N ASP A 66 -5.08 8.39 12.27
CA ASP A 66 -6.41 9.01 12.35
C ASP A 66 -7.47 7.94 12.13
N ASN A 67 -8.10 7.51 13.23
CA ASN A 67 -9.09 6.44 13.16
C ASN A 67 -10.31 6.89 12.34
N PRO A 68 -10.77 6.11 11.35
CA PRO A 68 -11.91 6.42 10.48
C PRO A 68 -13.22 6.73 11.24
N ILE A 69 -13.39 6.23 12.46
CA ILE A 69 -14.53 6.56 13.32
C ILE A 69 -14.64 8.07 13.61
N LEU A 70 -13.49 8.78 13.59
CA LEU A 70 -13.42 10.23 13.83
C LEU A 70 -13.42 11.05 12.55
N ILE A 71 -13.37 10.41 11.38
CA ILE A 71 -13.36 11.09 10.08
C ILE A 71 -14.79 11.42 9.67
N ARG A 72 -14.99 12.59 9.12
CA ARG A 72 -16.26 13.12 8.64
C ARG A 72 -16.15 13.64 7.23
N SER A 73 -17.18 13.43 6.43
CA SER A 73 -17.43 14.26 5.26
C SER A 73 -18.32 15.44 5.62
N ILE A 74 -18.41 16.43 4.75
CA ILE A 74 -19.28 17.59 4.94
C ILE A 74 -20.29 17.57 3.80
N ASP A 75 -21.58 17.64 4.15
CA ASP A 75 -22.65 17.71 3.16
C ASP A 75 -22.77 19.11 2.53
N SER A 76 -23.66 19.25 1.55
CA SER A 76 -23.87 20.51 0.85
C SER A 76 -24.40 21.66 1.74
N ASN A 77 -24.93 21.35 2.92
CA ASN A 77 -25.46 22.31 3.88
C ASN A 77 -24.45 22.64 5.00
N GLY A 78 -23.22 22.05 4.94
CA GLY A 78 -22.16 22.30 5.92
C GLY A 78 -22.24 21.41 7.17
N TYR A 79 -23.03 20.35 7.16
CA TYR A 79 -23.13 19.42 8.29
C TYR A 79 -22.17 18.24 8.15
N ALA A 80 -21.63 17.79 9.28
CA ALA A 80 -20.76 16.64 9.36
C ALA A 80 -21.52 15.32 9.18
N VAL A 81 -21.01 14.49 8.27
CA VAL A 81 -21.52 13.13 8.02
C VAL A 81 -20.47 12.11 8.43
N ASN A 82 -20.84 11.15 9.27
CA ASN A 82 -19.92 10.10 9.70
C ASN A 82 -19.47 9.24 8.51
N LEU A 83 -18.18 8.94 8.44
CA LEU A 83 -17.66 7.99 7.45
C LEU A 83 -18.13 6.56 7.74
N LEU A 84 -18.15 6.18 9.04
CA LEU A 84 -18.63 4.90 9.49
C LEU A 84 -19.91 5.08 10.33
N SER A 85 -20.80 4.09 10.30
CA SER A 85 -22.05 4.10 11.08
C SER A 85 -21.84 3.85 12.57
N GLU A 86 -20.62 3.51 12.99
CA GLU A 86 -20.31 3.25 14.40
C GLU A 86 -20.24 4.53 15.23
N SER A 87 -20.65 4.41 16.50
CA SER A 87 -20.61 5.52 17.46
C SER A 87 -19.19 5.86 17.87
N SER A 88 -18.82 7.15 17.80
CA SER A 88 -17.55 7.68 18.30
C SER A 88 -17.52 7.91 19.82
N THR A 89 -18.53 7.45 20.56
CA THR A 89 -18.61 7.62 22.02
C THR A 89 -17.75 6.62 22.80
N LYS A 90 -17.22 5.57 22.14
CA LYS A 90 -16.28 4.62 22.73
C LYS A 90 -14.97 5.33 23.10
N ARG A 91 -14.25 4.79 24.07
CA ARG A 91 -12.89 5.27 24.39
C ARG A 91 -11.96 4.97 23.23
N ARG A 92 -10.97 5.84 22.96
CA ARG A 92 -10.01 5.65 21.86
C ARG A 92 -9.30 4.28 21.88
N GLN A 93 -9.03 3.75 23.07
CA GLN A 93 -8.41 2.44 23.25
C GLN A 93 -9.32 1.25 22.87
N ASP A 94 -10.62 1.48 22.74
CA ASP A 94 -11.63 0.47 22.37
C ASP A 94 -11.98 0.54 20.87
N PHE A 95 -11.34 1.44 20.10
CA PHE A 95 -11.54 1.53 18.67
C PHE A 95 -10.83 0.36 17.97
N GLN A 96 -11.51 -0.21 16.98
CA GLN A 96 -10.89 -1.17 16.07
C GLN A 96 -9.71 -0.52 15.35
N ASP A 97 -8.64 -1.28 15.17
CA ASP A 97 -7.52 -0.87 14.34
C ASP A 97 -7.91 -0.84 12.86
N PHE A 98 -7.53 0.23 12.19
CA PHE A 98 -7.69 0.36 10.75
C PHE A 98 -6.33 0.52 10.09
N TYR A 99 -6.25 0.07 8.84
CA TYR A 99 -5.03 0.10 8.05
C TYR A 99 -5.29 0.81 6.73
N LYS A 100 -4.28 1.51 6.24
CA LYS A 100 -4.28 2.13 4.90
C LYS A 100 -3.29 1.42 3.99
N VAL A 101 -3.57 1.35 2.71
CA VAL A 101 -2.59 0.98 1.70
C VAL A 101 -1.48 2.03 1.72
N ASN A 102 -0.22 1.59 1.87
CA ASN A 102 0.92 2.50 1.99
C ASN A 102 1.76 2.63 0.71
N GLY A 103 1.45 1.85 -0.32
CA GLY A 103 2.14 1.92 -1.61
C GLY A 103 3.54 1.30 -1.64
N ALA A 104 4.02 0.74 -0.53
CA ALA A 104 5.40 0.24 -0.47
C ALA A 104 5.61 -1.03 -1.30
N ILE A 105 4.67 -2.00 -1.25
CA ILE A 105 4.80 -3.30 -1.90
C ILE A 105 3.45 -3.71 -2.47
N TYR A 106 3.45 -4.07 -3.76
CA TYR A 106 2.35 -4.77 -4.42
C TYR A 106 2.92 -6.03 -5.06
N ILE A 107 2.28 -7.17 -4.85
CA ILE A 107 2.66 -8.43 -5.47
C ILE A 107 1.44 -9.00 -6.16
N ASN A 108 1.57 -9.35 -7.44
CA ASN A 108 0.50 -9.97 -8.21
C ASN A 108 1.02 -11.15 -8.99
N LYS A 109 0.26 -12.24 -9.00
CA LYS A 109 0.52 -13.41 -9.85
C LYS A 109 0.28 -13.03 -11.30
N ILE A 110 1.19 -13.43 -12.17
CA ILE A 110 1.09 -13.18 -13.60
C ILE A 110 0.19 -14.28 -14.20
N ASN A 111 -1.06 -13.94 -14.42
CA ASN A 111 -2.07 -14.79 -15.05
C ASN A 111 -3.17 -13.93 -15.70
N GLN A 112 -4.24 -14.56 -16.22
CA GLN A 112 -5.36 -13.87 -16.86
C GLN A 112 -6.12 -12.89 -15.96
N ASN A 113 -5.96 -12.98 -14.64
CA ASN A 113 -6.62 -12.08 -13.67
C ASN A 113 -5.87 -10.75 -13.53
N LEU A 114 -4.58 -10.72 -13.90
CA LEU A 114 -3.79 -9.50 -13.93
C LEU A 114 -3.92 -8.84 -15.30
N ASN A 115 -4.66 -7.75 -15.38
CA ASN A 115 -4.93 -7.03 -16.62
C ASN A 115 -5.10 -5.52 -16.37
N ASN A 116 -5.30 -4.74 -17.41
CA ASN A 116 -5.38 -3.28 -17.34
C ASN A 116 -6.58 -2.73 -16.55
N LYS A 117 -7.49 -3.59 -16.07
CA LYS A 117 -8.60 -3.24 -15.16
C LYS A 117 -8.28 -3.58 -13.70
N THR A 118 -7.14 -4.21 -13.44
CA THR A 118 -6.73 -4.58 -12.08
C THR A 118 -6.44 -3.32 -11.26
N SER A 119 -7.06 -3.21 -10.10
CA SER A 119 -6.73 -2.21 -9.10
C SER A 119 -5.77 -2.83 -8.08
N LEU A 120 -4.51 -2.40 -8.11
CA LEU A 120 -3.47 -2.92 -7.22
C LEU A 120 -3.77 -2.63 -5.74
N ASN A 121 -4.45 -1.51 -5.46
CA ASN A 121 -4.87 -1.13 -4.11
C ASN A 121 -5.94 -2.07 -3.53
N ASP A 122 -6.65 -2.81 -4.39
CA ASP A 122 -7.70 -3.74 -3.99
C ASP A 122 -7.19 -5.19 -3.82
N ASN A 123 -5.86 -5.40 -3.86
CA ASN A 123 -5.26 -6.67 -3.52
C ASN A 123 -5.68 -7.09 -2.11
N LYS A 124 -6.10 -8.35 -1.94
CA LYS A 124 -6.81 -8.78 -0.73
C LYS A 124 -5.91 -9.25 0.40
N LEU A 125 -4.84 -9.96 0.08
CA LEU A 125 -3.88 -10.37 1.09
C LEU A 125 -3.09 -9.12 1.52
N VAL A 126 -2.96 -8.90 2.82
CA VAL A 126 -2.26 -7.73 3.35
C VAL A 126 -0.96 -8.13 4.03
N TYR A 127 0.11 -7.39 3.74
CA TYR A 127 1.34 -7.41 4.48
C TYR A 127 1.41 -6.15 5.36
N ILE A 128 1.42 -6.34 6.68
CA ILE A 128 1.40 -5.23 7.64
C ILE A 128 2.83 -4.75 7.88
N MET A 129 3.10 -3.49 7.55
CA MET A 129 4.35 -2.80 7.86
C MET A 129 4.17 -1.92 9.10
N ASP A 130 5.20 -1.87 9.93
CA ASP A 130 5.25 -0.93 11.07
C ASP A 130 5.18 0.51 10.56
N GLU A 131 4.38 1.34 11.20
CA GLU A 131 4.13 2.74 10.80
C GLU A 131 5.40 3.61 10.78
N LYS A 132 6.47 3.21 11.48
CA LYS A 132 7.76 3.90 11.43
C LYS A 132 8.44 3.83 10.05
N TYR A 133 8.01 2.90 9.18
CA TYR A 133 8.51 2.79 7.80
C TYR A 133 7.55 3.40 6.78
N ASP A 134 6.41 3.96 7.23
CA ASP A 134 5.38 4.52 6.35
C ASP A 134 5.56 6.03 6.19
N VAL A 135 6.48 6.39 5.30
CA VAL A 135 6.63 7.77 4.82
C VAL A 135 6.49 7.77 3.32
N ASP A 136 5.43 8.37 2.83
CA ASP A 136 5.19 8.57 1.40
C ASP A 136 5.63 9.98 1.01
N ILE A 137 6.52 10.09 0.04
CA ILE A 137 7.07 11.37 -0.40
C ILE A 137 6.21 11.93 -1.53
N ASP A 138 5.29 12.81 -1.18
CA ASP A 138 4.48 13.59 -2.11
C ASP A 138 4.98 15.04 -2.22
N GLU A 139 5.50 15.58 -1.11
CA GLU A 139 5.93 16.97 -1.01
C GLU A 139 7.34 17.09 -0.41
N MET A 140 7.93 18.30 -0.50
CA MET A 140 9.27 18.56 0.03
C MET A 140 9.38 18.30 1.54
N LEU A 141 8.31 18.53 2.29
CA LEU A 141 8.27 18.27 3.72
C LEU A 141 8.40 16.77 4.03
N ASP A 142 7.76 15.92 3.22
CA ASP A 142 7.84 14.47 3.39
C ASP A 142 9.28 13.97 3.16
N LEU A 143 9.98 14.55 2.17
CA LEU A 143 11.39 14.24 1.94
C LEU A 143 12.25 14.58 3.16
N GLN A 144 12.04 15.74 3.78
CA GLN A 144 12.76 16.14 5.00
C GLN A 144 12.47 15.20 6.17
N ILE A 145 11.21 14.76 6.32
CA ILE A 145 10.81 13.78 7.33
C ILE A 145 11.52 12.44 7.07
N ALA A 146 11.52 11.98 5.82
CA ALA A 146 12.20 10.74 5.43
C ALA A 146 13.70 10.80 5.75
N GLU A 147 14.39 11.89 5.43
CA GLU A 147 15.82 12.09 5.72
C GLU A 147 16.12 12.01 7.24
N ILE A 148 15.29 12.65 8.06
CA ILE A 148 15.43 12.60 9.52
C ILE A 148 15.23 11.16 10.03
N MET A 149 14.22 10.47 9.53
CA MET A 149 13.92 9.10 9.96
C MET A 149 15.03 8.13 9.53
N MET A 150 15.53 8.23 8.30
CA MET A 150 16.66 7.42 7.81
C MET A 150 17.91 7.64 8.68
N SER A 151 18.26 8.89 8.98
CA SER A 151 19.43 9.19 9.80
C SER A 151 19.34 8.63 11.22
N ASN A 152 18.13 8.39 11.73
CA ASN A 152 17.91 7.78 13.04
C ASN A 152 17.94 6.24 12.98
N MET A 153 17.62 5.63 11.83
CA MET A 153 17.72 4.19 11.64
C MET A 153 19.17 3.70 11.54
N ASP A 154 20.05 4.49 10.93
CA ASP A 154 21.48 4.15 10.77
C ASP A 154 22.27 4.21 12.10
N LYS A 155 21.66 4.68 13.20
CA LYS A 155 22.30 4.84 14.52
C LYS A 155 22.04 3.64 15.47
N HIS A 156 21.31 2.64 15.01
CA HIS A 156 21.00 1.42 15.76
C HIS A 156 21.42 0.17 14.98
#